data_b08747b49028d455efb00f0c351c27a8
#
_entry.id   b08747b49028d455efb00f0c351c27a8
#
_cell.length_a   1.000
_cell.length_b   1.000
_cell.length_c   1.000
_cell.angle_alpha   90.00
_cell.angle_beta   90.00
_cell.angle_gamma   90.00
#
_symmetry.space_group_name_H-M   'P 1'
#
loop_
_entity.id
_entity.type
_entity.pdbx_description
1 polymer ?
#
loop_
_entity_poly.entity_id
_entity_poly.type
_entity_poly.pdbx_seq_one_letter_code
_entity_poly.pdbx_strand_id
1 'polypeptide(L)'
;MKKNSLFVLVLNCGSSSVKYSLFKDDQEVLKGLKENIGLKTGEKNHQIALEKIFEEINNSGVIKGLKEIKYIGHRVVHGGEIFKKPTLINKNNLKRLKSLSYLAPLHNPFNILGIELCLKLLPSAKNYAVFDTEFYSSFKEESFLYGLPYEFYEKYSLRKYGFHGISHQYITRLTEKILKHKAKKIITCHLGAGSSITAILNGQPIDTSMGFTPLEGLIMETRCGNIDPTIPLFLIKNHGFTPDQLDEIFNKKSGFLGICGLRDFRDVLKMETKKSKLCYEMYLRSVVKTIGSYISLLNGADAIVFTAGIGEGSAKFREDVLKHFEYLGVKIDKKKNYQKKTIISSNQSKVKVLVLPTNETLMIYQEIKEKIKK
;
A
#
# COMPACT_ATOMS: atom_id res chain seq x y z
N MET A 1 1.00 35.00 21.51
CA MET A 1 -0.19 34.16 21.19
C MET A 1 0.21 32.70 21.29
N LYS A 2 -0.42 31.90 22.17
CA LYS A 2 -0.20 30.45 22.21
C LYS A 2 -0.66 29.87 20.86
N LYS A 3 0.27 29.29 20.11
CA LYS A 3 -0.06 28.57 18.88
C LYS A 3 -1.04 27.45 19.26
N ASN A 4 -2.30 27.54 18.83
CA ASN A 4 -3.24 26.47 19.07
C ASN A 4 -2.69 25.19 18.45
N SER A 5 -2.53 24.15 19.26
CA SER A 5 -2.05 22.84 18.77
C SER A 5 -2.98 22.30 17.68
N LEU A 6 -2.39 21.81 16.60
CA LEU A 6 -3.12 21.24 15.47
C LEU A 6 -3.35 19.75 15.71
N PHE A 7 -4.60 19.35 15.95
CA PHE A 7 -4.98 17.94 16.00
C PHE A 7 -5.54 17.46 14.65
N VAL A 8 -4.97 16.37 14.15
CA VAL A 8 -5.41 15.68 12.93
C VAL A 8 -5.62 14.21 13.24
N LEU A 9 -6.83 13.72 13.02
CA LEU A 9 -7.15 12.29 13.09
C LEU A 9 -6.93 11.67 11.72
N VAL A 10 -6.24 10.54 11.65
CA VAL A 10 -6.10 9.75 10.43
C VAL A 10 -6.80 8.42 10.60
N LEU A 11 -7.62 8.05 9.62
CA LEU A 11 -8.43 6.84 9.61
C LEU A 11 -8.15 5.99 8.36
N ASN A 12 -8.09 4.70 8.56
CA ASN A 12 -8.09 3.69 7.50
C ASN A 12 -9.20 2.68 7.79
N CYS A 13 -10.33 2.84 7.11
CA CYS A 13 -11.50 1.98 7.25
C CYS A 13 -11.44 0.88 6.18
N GLY A 14 -11.12 -0.35 6.59
CA GLY A 14 -11.21 -1.55 5.76
C GLY A 14 -12.57 -2.25 5.91
N SER A 15 -12.75 -3.38 5.23
CA SER A 15 -14.01 -4.15 5.24
C SER A 15 -14.40 -4.66 6.64
N SER A 16 -13.43 -5.02 7.48
CA SER A 16 -13.64 -5.58 8.82
C SER A 16 -12.76 -4.94 9.89
N SER A 17 -12.16 -3.77 9.60
CA SER A 17 -11.29 -3.10 10.56
C SER A 17 -11.27 -1.59 10.37
N VAL A 18 -11.01 -0.86 11.45
CA VAL A 18 -10.70 0.57 11.43
C VAL A 18 -9.42 0.81 12.22
N LYS A 19 -8.37 1.24 11.53
CA LYS A 19 -7.13 1.70 12.15
C LYS A 19 -7.16 3.21 12.24
N TYR A 20 -6.72 3.76 13.38
CA TYR A 20 -6.66 5.21 13.56
C TYR A 20 -5.33 5.65 14.19
N SER A 21 -4.95 6.90 13.91
CA SER A 21 -3.86 7.61 14.56
C SER A 21 -4.25 9.08 14.75
N LEU A 22 -4.07 9.60 15.97
CA LEU A 22 -4.23 11.02 16.27
C LEU A 22 -2.86 11.69 16.33
N PHE A 23 -2.70 12.71 15.52
CA PHE A 23 -1.48 13.54 15.49
C PHE A 23 -1.71 14.89 16.17
N LYS A 24 -0.71 15.32 16.93
CA LYS A 24 -0.61 16.68 17.49
C LYS A 24 0.73 17.26 17.09
N ASP A 25 0.73 18.34 16.32
CA ASP A 25 1.94 19.08 15.93
C ASP A 25 3.12 18.20 15.46
N ASP A 26 2.87 17.25 14.54
CA ASP A 26 3.83 16.27 13.97
C ASP A 26 4.11 15.03 14.84
N GLN A 27 3.57 14.93 16.03
CA GLN A 27 3.71 13.75 16.88
C GLN A 27 2.45 12.89 16.86
N GLU A 28 2.61 11.59 16.67
CA GLU A 28 1.54 10.60 16.88
C GLU A 28 1.34 10.44 18.39
N VAL A 29 0.22 10.97 18.90
CA VAL A 29 -0.05 11.02 20.35
C VAL A 29 -1.01 9.92 20.80
N LEU A 30 -1.76 9.33 19.89
CA LEU A 30 -2.66 8.19 20.15
C LEU A 30 -2.83 7.40 18.88
N LYS A 31 -2.94 6.08 19.00
CA LYS A 31 -3.29 5.17 17.90
C LYS A 31 -4.05 3.95 18.41
N GLY A 32 -4.80 3.34 17.52
CA GLY A 32 -5.52 2.11 17.83
C GLY A 32 -6.04 1.40 16.60
N LEU A 33 -6.63 0.25 16.85
CA LEU A 33 -7.16 -0.64 15.83
C LEU A 33 -8.41 -1.31 16.37
N LYS A 34 -9.50 -1.28 15.61
CA LYS A 34 -10.69 -2.10 15.81
C LYS A 34 -10.71 -3.13 14.70
N GLU A 35 -10.76 -4.40 15.08
CA GLU A 35 -10.78 -5.55 14.15
C GLU A 35 -12.06 -6.36 14.29
N ASN A 36 -12.26 -7.28 13.35
CA ASN A 36 -13.40 -8.19 13.34
C ASN A 36 -14.77 -7.49 13.30
N ILE A 37 -14.84 -6.28 12.73
CA ILE A 37 -16.08 -5.52 12.60
C ILE A 37 -17.06 -6.31 11.74
N GLY A 38 -18.28 -6.50 12.23
CA GLY A 38 -19.32 -7.31 11.59
C GLY A 38 -19.19 -8.81 11.86
N LEU A 39 -18.20 -9.25 12.63
CA LEU A 39 -18.01 -10.63 13.06
C LEU A 39 -18.38 -10.81 14.54
N LYS A 40 -18.57 -12.07 14.98
CA LYS A 40 -18.99 -12.39 16.36
C LYS A 40 -18.07 -11.84 17.45
N THR A 41 -16.78 -11.67 17.16
CA THR A 41 -15.75 -11.26 18.13
C THR A 41 -15.41 -9.77 18.07
N GLY A 42 -16.04 -9.01 17.18
CA GLY A 42 -15.79 -7.58 17.01
C GLY A 42 -17.02 -6.70 17.17
N GLU A 43 -16.87 -5.44 16.80
CA GLU A 43 -17.98 -4.49 16.82
C GLU A 43 -19.04 -4.84 15.76
N LYS A 44 -20.32 -4.61 16.10
CA LYS A 44 -21.45 -4.97 15.23
C LYS A 44 -21.36 -4.36 13.83
N ASN A 45 -20.86 -3.13 13.73
CA ASN A 45 -20.68 -2.41 12.48
C ASN A 45 -19.66 -1.27 12.61
N HIS A 46 -19.32 -0.64 11.49
CA HIS A 46 -18.35 0.46 11.44
C HIS A 46 -18.81 1.71 12.20
N GLN A 47 -20.12 1.97 12.30
CA GLN A 47 -20.61 3.11 13.07
C GLN A 47 -20.26 2.95 14.55
N ILE A 48 -20.58 1.81 15.15
CA ILE A 48 -20.25 1.52 16.56
C ILE A 48 -18.74 1.53 16.79
N ALA A 49 -17.96 0.98 15.84
CA ALA A 49 -16.50 1.00 15.93
C ALA A 49 -15.95 2.43 15.96
N LEU A 50 -16.45 3.33 15.11
CA LEU A 50 -16.03 4.74 15.07
C LEU A 50 -16.52 5.51 16.32
N GLU A 51 -17.74 5.29 16.79
CA GLU A 51 -18.24 5.89 18.03
C GLU A 51 -17.31 5.54 19.20
N LYS A 52 -16.94 4.27 19.35
CA LYS A 52 -15.97 3.83 20.38
C LYS A 52 -14.58 4.43 20.19
N ILE A 53 -14.10 4.58 18.96
CA ILE A 53 -12.85 5.27 18.70
C ILE A 53 -12.91 6.72 19.16
N PHE A 54 -14.00 7.44 18.88
CA PHE A 54 -14.17 8.82 19.34
C PHE A 54 -14.28 8.91 20.86
N GLU A 55 -14.94 7.96 21.52
CA GLU A 55 -14.99 7.86 22.98
C GLU A 55 -13.59 7.61 23.56
N GLU A 56 -12.81 6.67 23.01
CA GLU A 56 -11.43 6.41 23.41
C GLU A 56 -10.55 7.65 23.28
N ILE A 57 -10.66 8.36 22.18
CA ILE A 57 -9.91 9.59 21.95
C ILE A 57 -10.32 10.68 22.95
N ASN A 58 -11.62 10.85 23.18
CA ASN A 58 -12.16 11.84 24.12
C ASN A 58 -11.72 11.57 25.56
N ASN A 59 -11.69 10.29 25.96
CA ASN A 59 -11.35 9.85 27.32
C ASN A 59 -9.84 9.68 27.55
N SER A 60 -9.02 9.84 26.50
CA SER A 60 -7.57 9.62 26.57
C SER A 60 -6.82 10.69 27.38
N GLY A 61 -7.44 11.84 27.66
CA GLY A 61 -6.78 13.01 28.26
C GLY A 61 -5.85 13.77 27.31
N VAL A 62 -5.69 13.32 26.08
CA VAL A 62 -4.82 13.97 25.05
C VAL A 62 -5.47 15.24 24.52
N ILE A 63 -6.80 15.25 24.41
CA ILE A 63 -7.62 16.37 23.98
C ILE A 63 -8.62 16.76 25.08
N LYS A 64 -9.06 18.01 25.09
CA LYS A 64 -10.11 18.47 26.00
C LYS A 64 -11.53 18.13 25.53
N GLY A 65 -11.65 17.75 24.27
CA GLY A 65 -12.89 17.34 23.64
C GLY A 65 -12.73 17.20 22.12
N LEU A 66 -13.60 16.42 21.50
CA LEU A 66 -13.55 16.07 20.07
C LEU A 66 -13.52 17.31 19.14
N LYS A 67 -14.04 18.46 19.58
CA LYS A 67 -14.01 19.72 18.81
C LYS A 67 -12.60 20.26 18.56
N GLU A 68 -11.58 19.77 19.28
CA GLU A 68 -10.18 20.12 19.01
C GLU A 68 -9.65 19.44 17.74
N ILE A 69 -10.26 18.31 17.30
CA ILE A 69 -9.93 17.66 16.04
C ILE A 69 -10.50 18.51 14.90
N LYS A 70 -9.64 19.23 14.20
CA LYS A 70 -10.02 20.14 13.11
C LYS A 70 -10.01 19.46 11.74
N TYR A 71 -9.24 18.42 11.60
CA TYR A 71 -9.04 17.71 10.34
C TYR A 71 -9.06 16.21 10.54
N ILE A 72 -9.69 15.51 9.59
CA ILE A 72 -9.70 14.05 9.53
C ILE A 72 -9.15 13.64 8.16
N GLY A 73 -8.13 12.80 8.15
CA GLY A 73 -7.58 12.18 6.96
C GLY A 73 -8.10 10.77 6.78
N HIS A 74 -8.58 10.47 5.59
CA HIS A 74 -9.08 9.15 5.24
C HIS A 74 -8.21 8.53 4.17
N ARG A 75 -7.69 7.33 4.41
CA ARG A 75 -7.14 6.52 3.33
C ARG A 75 -8.26 6.07 2.42
N VAL A 76 -8.09 6.24 1.12
CA VAL A 76 -8.98 5.72 0.08
C VAL A 76 -8.13 4.94 -0.92
N VAL A 77 -8.54 3.72 -1.23
CA VAL A 77 -7.72 2.84 -2.08
C VAL A 77 -7.67 3.35 -3.52
N HIS A 78 -8.78 3.83 -4.08
CA HIS A 78 -8.81 4.19 -5.50
C HIS A 78 -9.41 5.57 -5.76
N GLY A 79 -8.61 6.46 -6.33
CA GLY A 79 -9.01 7.81 -6.71
C GLY A 79 -9.39 7.99 -8.18
N GLY A 80 -9.24 6.93 -9.00
CA GLY A 80 -9.42 7.02 -10.45
C GLY A 80 -8.48 8.05 -11.06
N GLU A 81 -8.87 8.59 -12.20
CA GLU A 81 -8.17 9.72 -12.82
C GLU A 81 -8.67 11.08 -12.30
N ILE A 82 -9.68 11.05 -11.44
CA ILE A 82 -10.34 12.23 -10.89
C ILE A 82 -9.57 12.82 -9.71
N PHE A 83 -9.11 11.96 -8.80
CA PHE A 83 -8.48 12.36 -7.55
C PHE A 83 -6.98 12.09 -7.58
N LYS A 84 -6.24 13.06 -8.08
CA LYS A 84 -4.77 13.00 -8.26
C LYS A 84 -3.98 13.65 -7.11
N LYS A 85 -4.66 14.13 -6.06
CA LYS A 85 -4.08 14.84 -4.90
C LYS A 85 -5.00 14.71 -3.69
N PRO A 86 -4.49 14.91 -2.44
CA PRO A 86 -5.34 14.95 -1.26
C PRO A 86 -6.50 15.92 -1.47
N THR A 87 -7.72 15.46 -1.27
CA THR A 87 -8.93 16.20 -1.65
C THR A 87 -9.84 16.43 -0.45
N LEU A 88 -10.21 17.70 -0.21
CA LEU A 88 -11.24 18.05 0.76
C LEU A 88 -12.58 17.47 0.34
N ILE A 89 -13.23 16.75 1.25
CA ILE A 89 -14.53 16.15 1.00
C ILE A 89 -15.64 17.18 1.20
N ASN A 90 -16.39 17.41 0.15
CA ASN A 90 -17.66 18.11 0.12
C ASN A 90 -18.72 17.22 -0.58
N LYS A 91 -19.97 17.67 -0.66
CA LYS A 91 -21.06 16.89 -1.29
C LYS A 91 -20.73 16.44 -2.72
N ASN A 92 -20.13 17.32 -3.52
CA ASN A 92 -19.78 17.02 -4.92
C ASN A 92 -18.65 15.97 -5.00
N ASN A 93 -17.55 16.18 -4.26
CA ASN A 93 -16.43 15.25 -4.25
C ASN A 93 -16.84 13.88 -3.70
N LEU A 94 -17.70 13.82 -2.69
CA LEU A 94 -18.23 12.57 -2.16
C LEU A 94 -19.07 11.82 -3.21
N LYS A 95 -19.92 12.52 -3.96
CA LYS A 95 -20.70 11.93 -5.07
C LYS A 95 -19.76 11.35 -6.15
N ARG A 96 -18.75 12.11 -6.56
CA ARG A 96 -17.74 11.65 -7.53
C ARG A 96 -16.93 10.46 -6.99
N LEU A 97 -16.58 10.46 -5.71
CA LEU A 97 -15.87 9.34 -5.09
C LEU A 97 -16.72 8.07 -5.05
N LYS A 98 -18.02 8.20 -4.75
CA LYS A 98 -18.97 7.07 -4.80
C LYS A 98 -19.06 6.46 -6.21
N SER A 99 -19.05 7.27 -7.26
CA SER A 99 -19.08 6.77 -8.63
C SER A 99 -17.85 5.99 -9.05
N LEU A 100 -16.74 6.05 -8.28
CA LEU A 100 -15.53 5.26 -8.51
C LEU A 100 -15.50 3.93 -7.74
N SER A 101 -16.56 3.59 -7.00
CA SER A 101 -16.57 2.36 -6.18
C SER A 101 -16.40 1.08 -6.99
N TYR A 102 -16.80 1.09 -8.27
CA TYR A 102 -16.64 -0.05 -9.18
C TYR A 102 -15.16 -0.38 -9.49
N LEU A 103 -14.24 0.60 -9.37
CA LEU A 103 -12.80 0.38 -9.57
C LEU A 103 -12.13 -0.36 -8.39
N ALA A 104 -12.72 -0.27 -7.20
CA ALA A 104 -12.23 -0.97 -6.01
C ALA A 104 -13.41 -1.42 -5.14
N PRO A 105 -14.24 -2.37 -5.61
CA PRO A 105 -15.51 -2.73 -4.95
C PRO A 105 -15.30 -3.36 -3.56
N LEU A 106 -14.15 -3.95 -3.31
CA LEU A 106 -13.79 -4.55 -2.02
C LEU A 106 -13.26 -3.55 -0.99
N HIS A 107 -12.97 -2.30 -1.39
CA HIS A 107 -12.29 -1.32 -0.55
C HIS A 107 -13.00 0.03 -0.49
N ASN A 108 -13.24 0.69 -1.63
CA ASN A 108 -13.80 2.03 -1.68
C ASN A 108 -15.13 2.19 -0.93
N PRO A 109 -16.09 1.25 -0.99
CA PRO A 109 -17.33 1.38 -0.23
C PRO A 109 -17.11 1.55 1.27
N PHE A 110 -16.17 0.81 1.87
CA PHE A 110 -15.85 0.92 3.29
C PHE A 110 -15.07 2.19 3.63
N ASN A 111 -14.17 2.63 2.75
CA ASN A 111 -13.47 3.90 2.91
C ASN A 111 -14.48 5.07 2.89
N ILE A 112 -15.43 5.05 1.97
CA ILE A 112 -16.50 6.06 1.83
C ILE A 112 -17.42 6.03 3.04
N LEU A 113 -17.81 4.85 3.51
CA LEU A 113 -18.61 4.70 4.73
C LEU A 113 -17.92 5.38 5.92
N GLY A 114 -16.61 5.17 6.10
CA GLY A 114 -15.84 5.85 7.14
C GLY A 114 -15.88 7.37 7.02
N ILE A 115 -15.78 7.91 5.81
CA ILE A 115 -15.91 9.35 5.54
C ILE A 115 -17.32 9.85 5.93
N GLU A 116 -18.38 9.17 5.48
CA GLU A 116 -19.77 9.56 5.75
C GLU A 116 -20.11 9.56 7.25
N LEU A 117 -19.62 8.53 7.95
CA LEU A 117 -19.80 8.45 9.40
C LEU A 117 -19.05 9.58 10.12
N CYS A 118 -17.84 9.93 9.72
CA CYS A 118 -17.10 11.04 10.30
C CYS A 118 -17.75 12.40 10.01
N LEU A 119 -18.29 12.62 8.82
CA LEU A 119 -19.07 13.82 8.50
C LEU A 119 -20.31 13.97 9.39
N LYS A 120 -20.92 12.85 9.80
CA LYS A 120 -22.09 12.82 10.69
C LYS A 120 -21.69 12.99 12.17
N LEU A 121 -20.66 12.26 12.62
CA LEU A 121 -20.26 12.20 14.03
C LEU A 121 -19.44 13.42 14.47
N LEU A 122 -18.66 13.99 13.56
CA LEU A 122 -17.83 15.16 13.84
C LEU A 122 -17.94 16.22 12.72
N PRO A 123 -19.11 16.86 12.55
CA PRO A 123 -19.40 17.76 11.43
C PRO A 123 -18.54 19.03 11.41
N SER A 124 -17.90 19.38 12.55
CA SER A 124 -16.98 20.53 12.64
C SER A 124 -15.60 20.27 12.04
N ALA A 125 -15.22 19.01 11.81
CA ALA A 125 -13.92 18.65 11.26
C ALA A 125 -13.95 18.62 9.73
N LYS A 126 -12.90 19.16 9.11
CA LYS A 126 -12.69 19.06 7.67
C LYS A 126 -12.13 17.69 7.30
N ASN A 127 -12.82 16.94 6.46
CA ASN A 127 -12.44 15.61 6.04
C ASN A 127 -11.66 15.66 4.72
N TYR A 128 -10.50 15.00 4.66
CA TYR A 128 -9.67 14.87 3.46
C TYR A 128 -9.53 13.40 3.08
N ALA A 129 -9.69 13.08 1.81
CA ALA A 129 -9.33 11.79 1.24
C ALA A 129 -7.91 11.84 0.67
N VAL A 130 -7.10 10.82 0.98
CA VAL A 130 -5.75 10.60 0.44
C VAL A 130 -5.74 9.22 -0.20
N PHE A 131 -5.23 9.13 -1.42
CA PHE A 131 -5.48 7.98 -2.30
C PHE A 131 -4.21 7.12 -2.49
N ASP A 132 -4.35 5.79 -2.43
CA ASP A 132 -3.23 4.88 -2.73
C ASP A 132 -2.73 5.04 -4.19
N THR A 133 -3.63 5.42 -5.10
CA THR A 133 -3.32 5.64 -6.52
C THR A 133 -2.68 7.00 -6.82
N GLU A 134 -2.69 7.93 -5.86
CA GLU A 134 -2.26 9.32 -6.04
C GLU A 134 -0.80 9.46 -6.43
N PHE A 135 0.08 8.69 -5.78
CA PHE A 135 1.52 8.73 -6.04
C PHE A 135 1.86 8.49 -7.51
N TYR A 136 1.06 7.66 -8.17
CA TYR A 136 1.22 7.27 -9.58
C TYR A 136 0.50 8.19 -10.57
N SER A 137 -0.09 9.28 -10.10
CA SER A 137 -0.82 10.22 -10.97
C SER A 137 0.07 10.97 -11.97
N SER A 138 1.39 10.93 -11.75
CA SER A 138 2.41 11.51 -12.64
C SER A 138 2.92 10.54 -13.71
N PHE A 139 2.42 9.31 -13.78
CA PHE A 139 2.81 8.35 -14.80
C PHE A 139 2.58 8.92 -16.21
N LYS A 140 3.55 8.69 -17.09
CA LYS A 140 3.41 8.94 -18.51
C LYS A 140 2.61 7.83 -19.19
N GLU A 141 2.13 8.09 -20.39
CA GLU A 141 1.27 7.14 -21.11
C GLU A 141 1.93 5.78 -21.31
N GLU A 142 3.20 5.76 -21.66
CA GLU A 142 3.99 4.53 -21.84
C GLU A 142 4.14 3.70 -20.56
N SER A 143 3.91 4.29 -19.39
CA SER A 143 3.96 3.60 -18.10
C SER A 143 2.60 3.09 -17.64
N PHE A 144 1.51 3.74 -18.04
CA PHE A 144 0.19 3.36 -17.55
C PHE A 144 -0.71 2.66 -18.56
N LEU A 145 -0.45 2.76 -19.86
CA LEU A 145 -1.26 2.09 -20.87
C LEU A 145 -0.93 0.59 -20.94
N TYR A 146 -1.94 -0.20 -21.22
CA TYR A 146 -1.78 -1.59 -21.62
C TYR A 146 -1.72 -1.71 -23.14
N GLY A 147 -1.11 -2.76 -23.67
CA GLY A 147 -1.10 -3.07 -25.09
C GLY A 147 -2.46 -3.57 -25.61
N LEU A 148 -3.52 -2.86 -25.27
CA LEU A 148 -4.91 -3.06 -25.68
C LEU A 148 -5.33 -1.98 -26.68
N PRO A 149 -6.46 -2.13 -27.41
CA PRO A 149 -6.98 -1.05 -28.21
C PRO A 149 -7.10 0.24 -27.40
N TYR A 150 -6.56 1.35 -27.93
CA TYR A 150 -6.49 2.62 -27.23
C TYR A 150 -7.86 3.14 -26.77
N GLU A 151 -8.91 2.84 -27.55
CA GLU A 151 -10.30 3.17 -27.22
C GLU A 151 -10.77 2.55 -25.88
N PHE A 152 -10.15 1.47 -25.41
CA PHE A 152 -10.49 0.89 -24.11
C PHE A 152 -10.02 1.77 -22.96
N TYR A 153 -8.91 2.45 -23.13
CA TYR A 153 -8.51 3.51 -22.20
C TYR A 153 -9.48 4.68 -22.24
N GLU A 154 -9.82 5.20 -23.43
CA GLU A 154 -10.69 6.36 -23.58
C GLU A 154 -12.11 6.10 -23.04
N LYS A 155 -12.70 4.93 -23.34
CA LYS A 155 -14.08 4.60 -22.96
C LYS A 155 -14.23 4.08 -21.55
N TYR A 156 -13.26 3.30 -21.07
CA TYR A 156 -13.39 2.53 -19.83
C TYR A 156 -12.31 2.88 -18.81
N SER A 157 -11.42 3.81 -19.11
CA SER A 157 -10.26 4.16 -18.26
C SER A 157 -9.42 2.94 -17.88
N LEU A 158 -9.28 1.98 -18.81
CA LEU A 158 -8.46 0.78 -18.61
C LEU A 158 -6.98 1.16 -18.71
N ARG A 159 -6.37 1.34 -17.55
CA ARG A 159 -4.99 1.73 -17.39
C ARG A 159 -4.40 1.18 -16.11
N LYS A 160 -3.09 1.18 -15.98
CA LYS A 160 -2.40 0.96 -14.72
C LYS A 160 -2.60 2.16 -13.80
N TYR A 161 -3.11 1.93 -12.60
CA TYR A 161 -3.27 2.95 -11.55
C TYR A 161 -2.17 2.85 -10.50
N GLY A 162 -1.75 1.64 -10.15
CA GLY A 162 -0.82 1.39 -9.07
C GLY A 162 -1.46 1.54 -7.69
N PHE A 163 -0.93 0.83 -6.70
CA PHE A 163 -1.46 0.81 -5.33
C PHE A 163 -0.32 0.80 -4.31
N HIS A 164 -0.65 0.87 -3.02
CA HIS A 164 0.29 1.13 -1.93
C HIS A 164 1.08 2.45 -2.13
N GLY A 165 0.56 3.37 -2.93
CA GLY A 165 1.25 4.62 -3.26
C GLY A 165 1.60 5.45 -2.03
N ILE A 166 0.73 5.47 -1.01
CA ILE A 166 1.00 6.16 0.26
C ILE A 166 2.25 5.58 0.94
N SER A 167 2.40 4.24 0.94
CA SER A 167 3.57 3.56 1.49
C SER A 167 4.82 3.84 0.66
N HIS A 168 4.75 3.66 -0.67
CA HIS A 168 5.88 3.91 -1.56
C HIS A 168 6.35 5.36 -1.51
N GLN A 169 5.45 6.33 -1.44
CA GLN A 169 5.76 7.74 -1.30
C GLN A 169 6.46 8.04 0.03
N TYR A 170 5.95 7.48 1.15
CA TYR A 170 6.58 7.61 2.46
C TYR A 170 8.01 7.07 2.46
N ILE A 171 8.19 5.85 1.96
CA ILE A 171 9.49 5.19 1.90
C ILE A 171 10.46 5.95 0.98
N THR A 172 9.99 6.50 -0.12
CA THR A 172 10.80 7.34 -1.01
C THR A 172 11.32 8.58 -0.28
N ARG A 173 10.43 9.37 0.33
CA ARG A 173 10.80 10.58 1.10
C ARG A 173 11.77 10.25 2.24
N LEU A 174 11.53 9.14 2.96
CA LEU A 174 12.40 8.71 4.06
C LEU A 174 13.78 8.27 3.55
N THR A 175 13.83 7.54 2.43
CA THR A 175 15.09 7.12 1.78
C THR A 175 15.92 8.32 1.34
N GLU A 176 15.30 9.29 0.67
CA GLU A 176 15.96 10.52 0.25
C GLU A 176 16.55 11.28 1.45
N LYS A 177 15.80 11.38 2.54
CA LYS A 177 16.28 12.02 3.78
C LYS A 177 17.48 11.28 4.36
N ILE A 178 17.41 9.94 4.50
CA ILE A 178 18.49 9.11 5.08
C ILE A 178 19.75 9.18 4.22
N LEU A 179 19.59 9.12 2.89
CA LEU A 179 20.71 9.17 1.94
C LEU A 179 21.09 10.61 1.52
N LYS A 180 20.57 11.63 2.24
CA LYS A 180 20.86 13.05 2.01
C LYS A 180 20.65 13.47 0.55
N HIS A 181 19.54 13.01 -0.05
CA HIS A 181 19.14 13.26 -1.45
C HIS A 181 20.16 12.83 -2.52
N LYS A 182 21.08 11.92 -2.18
CA LYS A 182 22.07 11.40 -3.14
C LYS A 182 21.50 10.28 -4.01
N ALA A 183 20.51 9.52 -3.53
CA ALA A 183 19.86 8.48 -4.31
C ALA A 183 18.80 9.10 -5.23
N LYS A 184 18.92 8.87 -6.54
CA LYS A 184 17.98 9.33 -7.56
C LYS A 184 17.17 8.18 -8.16
N LYS A 185 17.76 6.98 -8.22
CA LYS A 185 17.21 5.75 -8.76
C LYS A 185 16.89 4.81 -7.61
N ILE A 186 15.64 4.84 -7.13
CA ILE A 186 15.22 4.08 -5.95
C ILE A 186 14.22 3.01 -6.38
N ILE A 187 14.38 1.80 -5.84
CA ILE A 187 13.40 0.73 -5.97
C ILE A 187 12.85 0.45 -4.57
N THR A 188 11.56 0.66 -4.37
CA THR A 188 10.88 0.38 -3.11
C THR A 188 10.08 -0.91 -3.21
N CYS A 189 10.31 -1.82 -2.27
CA CYS A 189 9.69 -3.15 -2.22
C CYS A 189 8.77 -3.22 -0.99
N HIS A 190 7.48 -2.93 -1.17
CA HIS A 190 6.45 -3.13 -0.16
C HIS A 190 6.00 -4.58 -0.22
N LEU A 191 6.55 -5.42 0.67
CA LEU A 191 6.32 -6.87 0.67
C LEU A 191 5.59 -7.26 1.95
N GLY A 192 4.32 -7.57 1.84
CA GLY A 192 3.42 -7.98 2.92
C GLY A 192 2.37 -8.97 2.44
N ALA A 193 1.20 -9.01 3.09
CA ALA A 193 0.03 -9.78 2.62
C ALA A 193 -0.39 -9.35 1.21
N GLY A 194 -0.42 -8.03 0.94
CA GLY A 194 -0.32 -7.46 -0.40
C GLY A 194 1.13 -7.07 -0.67
N SER A 195 1.60 -7.25 -1.91
CA SER A 195 2.99 -6.98 -2.28
C SER A 195 3.07 -6.19 -3.58
N SER A 196 3.88 -5.13 -3.58
CA SER A 196 4.18 -4.33 -4.76
C SER A 196 5.60 -3.79 -4.74
N ILE A 197 6.14 -3.51 -5.92
CA ILE A 197 7.46 -2.89 -6.11
C ILE A 197 7.26 -1.69 -7.02
N THR A 198 7.94 -0.59 -6.72
CA THR A 198 7.85 0.65 -7.49
C THR A 198 9.24 1.14 -7.86
N ALA A 199 9.43 1.50 -9.13
CA ALA A 199 10.60 2.18 -9.65
C ALA A 199 10.44 3.70 -9.53
N ILE A 200 11.43 4.37 -8.95
CA ILE A 200 11.38 5.80 -8.65
C ILE A 200 12.62 6.48 -9.21
N LEU A 201 12.41 7.55 -9.97
CA LEU A 201 13.45 8.41 -10.51
C LEU A 201 13.27 9.84 -10.02
N ASN A 202 14.29 10.40 -9.36
CA ASN A 202 14.22 11.76 -8.80
C ASN A 202 12.99 12.03 -7.94
N GLY A 203 12.64 11.07 -7.06
CA GLY A 203 11.49 11.16 -6.16
C GLY A 203 10.12 10.92 -6.80
N GLN A 204 10.05 10.72 -8.13
CA GLN A 204 8.81 10.45 -8.86
C GLN A 204 8.73 8.98 -9.28
N PRO A 205 7.58 8.32 -9.13
CA PRO A 205 7.40 6.95 -9.61
C PRO A 205 7.38 6.96 -11.15
N ILE A 206 8.06 5.97 -11.75
CA ILE A 206 8.07 5.79 -13.21
C ILE A 206 7.40 4.49 -13.64
N ASP A 207 7.32 3.50 -12.76
CA ASP A 207 6.55 2.28 -12.94
C ASP A 207 6.26 1.60 -11.59
N THR A 208 5.25 0.73 -11.56
CA THR A 208 4.90 -0.08 -10.39
C THR A 208 4.32 -1.42 -10.81
N SER A 209 4.44 -2.43 -9.95
CA SER A 209 4.03 -3.80 -10.27
C SER A 209 2.52 -4.05 -10.18
N MET A 210 1.77 -3.29 -9.37
CA MET A 210 0.32 -3.35 -9.35
C MET A 210 -0.25 -2.50 -10.50
N GLY A 211 -1.29 -3.01 -11.16
CA GLY A 211 -1.80 -2.45 -12.40
C GLY A 211 -3.15 -1.75 -12.28
N PHE A 212 -4.11 -2.20 -13.11
CA PHE A 212 -5.51 -1.74 -13.09
C PHE A 212 -6.15 -2.01 -11.73
N THR A 213 -5.84 -3.15 -11.13
CA THR A 213 -6.25 -3.53 -9.78
C THR A 213 -5.03 -3.96 -8.93
N PRO A 214 -5.17 -4.13 -7.60
CA PRO A 214 -4.12 -4.68 -6.76
C PRO A 214 -3.83 -6.17 -6.99
N LEU A 215 -4.45 -6.81 -7.99
CA LEU A 215 -4.24 -8.21 -8.33
C LEU A 215 -2.97 -8.43 -9.14
N GLU A 216 -2.68 -7.52 -10.09
CA GLU A 216 -1.51 -7.60 -10.98
C GLU A 216 -0.20 -7.49 -10.20
N GLY A 217 0.84 -8.12 -10.72
CA GLY A 217 2.22 -8.01 -10.24
C GLY A 217 2.72 -9.27 -9.53
N LEU A 218 3.14 -9.11 -8.30
CA LEU A 218 3.75 -10.18 -7.51
C LEU A 218 2.72 -11.22 -7.06
N ILE A 219 3.19 -12.44 -6.84
CA ILE A 219 2.43 -13.42 -6.04
C ILE A 219 2.27 -12.86 -4.63
N MET A 220 1.09 -13.01 -4.02
CA MET A 220 0.78 -12.47 -2.70
C MET A 220 0.19 -13.57 -1.79
N GLU A 221 -0.26 -13.21 -0.61
CA GLU A 221 -0.85 -14.17 0.34
C GLU A 221 -1.98 -14.99 -0.29
N THR A 222 -2.94 -14.32 -0.95
CA THR A 222 -4.13 -14.95 -1.54
C THR A 222 -4.36 -14.59 -3.01
N ARG A 223 -3.55 -13.69 -3.57
CA ARG A 223 -3.67 -13.21 -4.95
C ARG A 223 -2.66 -13.87 -5.86
N CYS A 224 -3.10 -14.21 -7.08
CA CYS A 224 -2.26 -14.92 -8.05
C CYS A 224 -1.08 -14.08 -8.58
N GLY A 225 -1.19 -12.75 -8.61
CA GLY A 225 -0.26 -11.90 -9.36
C GLY A 225 -0.44 -12.05 -10.87
N ASN A 226 0.63 -11.85 -11.63
CA ASN A 226 0.60 -11.95 -13.09
C ASN A 226 0.31 -13.37 -13.56
N ILE A 227 -0.68 -13.49 -14.43
CA ILE A 227 -1.04 -14.72 -15.16
C ILE A 227 -1.21 -14.39 -16.64
N ASP A 228 -1.20 -15.42 -17.49
CA ASP A 228 -1.58 -15.28 -18.90
C ASP A 228 -3.08 -14.88 -18.99
N PRO A 229 -3.43 -13.82 -19.73
CA PRO A 229 -4.80 -13.34 -19.86
C PRO A 229 -5.74 -14.36 -20.56
N THR A 230 -5.22 -15.38 -21.20
CA THR A 230 -6.03 -16.47 -21.78
C THR A 230 -6.47 -17.51 -20.75
N ILE A 231 -5.82 -17.61 -19.58
CA ILE A 231 -6.19 -18.55 -18.52
C ILE A 231 -7.66 -18.40 -18.08
N PRO A 232 -8.16 -17.20 -17.72
CA PRO A 232 -9.57 -17.04 -17.38
C PRO A 232 -10.50 -17.41 -18.52
N LEU A 233 -10.17 -17.07 -19.75
CA LEU A 233 -10.97 -17.43 -20.93
C LEU A 233 -11.03 -18.95 -21.15
N PHE A 234 -9.90 -19.63 -20.95
CA PHE A 234 -9.82 -21.09 -21.03
C PHE A 234 -10.69 -21.77 -19.97
N LEU A 235 -10.63 -21.28 -18.72
CA LEU A 235 -11.41 -21.85 -17.62
C LEU A 235 -12.92 -21.63 -17.81
N ILE A 236 -13.33 -20.46 -18.32
CA ILE A 236 -14.73 -20.19 -18.63
C ILE A 236 -15.22 -21.12 -19.76
N LYS A 237 -14.48 -21.18 -20.88
CA LYS A 237 -14.93 -21.93 -22.09
C LYS A 237 -14.89 -23.41 -21.91
N ASN A 238 -13.89 -23.97 -21.22
CA ASN A 238 -13.65 -25.40 -21.20
C ASN A 238 -14.00 -26.08 -19.86
N HIS A 239 -14.13 -25.32 -18.78
CA HIS A 239 -14.37 -25.88 -17.44
C HIS A 239 -15.58 -25.27 -16.72
N GLY A 240 -16.34 -24.38 -17.39
CA GLY A 240 -17.62 -23.87 -16.88
C GLY A 240 -17.50 -22.92 -15.68
N PHE A 241 -16.32 -22.34 -15.42
CA PHE A 241 -16.18 -21.33 -14.39
C PHE A 241 -16.93 -20.05 -14.76
N THR A 242 -17.58 -19.42 -13.77
CA THR A 242 -18.15 -18.09 -13.96
C THR A 242 -17.09 -17.00 -13.73
N PRO A 243 -17.26 -15.78 -14.27
CA PRO A 243 -16.37 -14.64 -13.96
C PRO A 243 -16.24 -14.37 -12.46
N ASP A 244 -17.33 -14.45 -11.70
CA ASP A 244 -17.32 -14.23 -10.25
C ASP A 244 -16.52 -15.29 -9.48
N GLN A 245 -16.62 -16.56 -9.90
CA GLN A 245 -15.80 -17.64 -9.33
C GLN A 245 -14.32 -17.42 -9.60
N LEU A 246 -13.95 -16.95 -10.79
CA LEU A 246 -12.56 -16.66 -11.14
C LEU A 246 -12.03 -15.43 -10.39
N ASP A 247 -12.85 -14.39 -10.25
CA ASP A 247 -12.48 -13.22 -9.43
C ASP A 247 -12.19 -13.65 -7.98
N GLU A 248 -13.02 -14.49 -7.40
CA GLU A 248 -12.80 -15.03 -6.04
C GLU A 248 -11.53 -15.90 -5.96
N ILE A 249 -11.30 -16.75 -6.96
CA ILE A 249 -10.10 -17.61 -7.01
C ILE A 249 -8.85 -16.76 -7.09
N PHE A 250 -8.79 -15.83 -8.04
CA PHE A 250 -7.58 -15.03 -8.28
C PHE A 250 -7.26 -14.07 -7.12
N ASN A 251 -8.28 -13.53 -6.46
CA ASN A 251 -8.09 -12.56 -5.37
C ASN A 251 -7.97 -13.20 -3.98
N LYS A 252 -8.64 -14.34 -3.72
CA LYS A 252 -8.82 -14.86 -2.36
C LYS A 252 -8.36 -16.30 -2.15
N LYS A 253 -8.17 -17.08 -3.21
CA LYS A 253 -7.85 -18.52 -3.13
C LYS A 253 -6.55 -18.91 -3.86
N SER A 254 -5.80 -17.95 -4.36
CA SER A 254 -4.53 -18.11 -5.07
C SER A 254 -3.33 -17.73 -4.17
N GLY A 255 -2.22 -17.36 -4.76
CA GLY A 255 -1.02 -16.95 -4.05
C GLY A 255 -0.44 -18.04 -3.15
N PHE A 256 0.09 -17.66 -2.00
CA PHE A 256 0.65 -18.62 -1.03
C PHE A 256 -0.41 -19.65 -0.62
N LEU A 257 -1.63 -19.17 -0.32
CA LEU A 257 -2.75 -20.04 0.03
C LEU A 257 -3.04 -21.08 -1.06
N GLY A 258 -3.12 -20.67 -2.32
CA GLY A 258 -3.43 -21.56 -3.43
C GLY A 258 -2.31 -22.57 -3.75
N ILE A 259 -1.05 -22.17 -3.57
CA ILE A 259 0.11 -23.00 -3.91
C ILE A 259 0.40 -24.03 -2.81
N CYS A 260 0.42 -23.60 -1.53
CA CYS A 260 0.86 -24.44 -0.43
C CYS A 260 -0.11 -24.54 0.76
N GLY A 261 -1.31 -23.94 0.66
CA GLY A 261 -2.32 -23.97 1.72
C GLY A 261 -2.03 -23.03 2.91
N LEU A 262 -0.99 -22.23 2.83
CA LEU A 262 -0.57 -21.32 3.90
C LEU A 262 -0.81 -19.87 3.49
N ARG A 263 -1.20 -19.03 4.45
CA ARG A 263 -1.33 -17.58 4.23
C ARG A 263 -0.11 -16.83 4.70
N ASP A 264 0.35 -17.12 5.91
CA ASP A 264 1.45 -16.39 6.51
C ASP A 264 2.79 -16.82 5.91
N PHE A 265 3.54 -15.86 5.39
CA PHE A 265 4.87 -16.11 4.84
C PHE A 265 5.84 -16.71 5.87
N ARG A 266 5.65 -16.41 7.17
CA ARG A 266 6.46 -17.00 8.24
C ARG A 266 6.25 -18.51 8.33
N ASP A 267 5.03 -18.97 8.07
CA ASP A 267 4.71 -20.40 8.03
C ASP A 267 5.22 -21.05 6.76
N VAL A 268 5.17 -20.35 5.61
CA VAL A 268 5.80 -20.82 4.36
C VAL A 268 7.30 -21.07 4.56
N LEU A 269 7.98 -20.19 5.33
CA LEU A 269 9.41 -20.36 5.65
C LEU A 269 9.72 -21.52 6.62
N LYS A 270 8.79 -21.80 7.55
CA LYS A 270 8.98 -22.84 8.57
C LYS A 270 8.65 -24.24 8.07
N MET A 271 7.64 -24.34 7.18
CA MET A 271 7.19 -25.63 6.65
C MET A 271 8.12 -26.14 5.56
N GLU A 272 8.77 -27.27 5.79
CA GLU A 272 9.71 -27.87 4.83
C GLU A 272 9.07 -28.82 3.83
N THR A 273 7.82 -28.60 3.46
CA THR A 273 7.13 -29.41 2.43
C THR A 273 7.58 -29.03 1.02
N LYS A 274 7.43 -29.94 0.07
CA LYS A 274 7.69 -29.65 -1.36
C LYS A 274 6.91 -28.43 -1.85
N LYS A 275 5.63 -28.30 -1.44
CA LYS A 275 4.78 -27.17 -1.85
C LYS A 275 5.19 -25.84 -1.21
N SER A 276 5.61 -25.82 0.07
CA SER A 276 6.07 -24.59 0.71
C SER A 276 7.40 -24.11 0.13
N LYS A 277 8.33 -25.02 -0.17
CA LYS A 277 9.58 -24.69 -0.88
C LYS A 277 9.30 -24.13 -2.26
N LEU A 278 8.41 -24.77 -3.04
CA LEU A 278 7.99 -24.25 -4.34
C LEU A 278 7.35 -22.86 -4.24
N CYS A 279 6.45 -22.65 -3.28
CA CYS A 279 5.80 -21.35 -3.04
C CYS A 279 6.83 -20.26 -2.75
N TYR A 280 7.80 -20.56 -1.88
CA TYR A 280 8.91 -19.65 -1.59
C TYR A 280 9.70 -19.26 -2.83
N GLU A 281 10.12 -20.25 -3.62
CA GLU A 281 10.91 -20.03 -4.84
C GLU A 281 10.12 -19.25 -5.91
N MET A 282 8.82 -19.54 -6.07
CA MET A 282 7.94 -18.79 -6.99
C MET A 282 7.83 -17.32 -6.57
N TYR A 283 7.64 -17.05 -5.26
CA TYR A 283 7.57 -15.69 -4.74
C TYR A 283 8.91 -14.96 -4.89
N LEU A 284 10.02 -15.60 -4.48
CA LEU A 284 11.38 -15.09 -4.65
C LEU A 284 11.63 -14.70 -6.12
N ARG A 285 11.32 -15.61 -7.04
CA ARG A 285 11.48 -15.39 -8.50
C ARG A 285 10.64 -14.20 -8.98
N SER A 286 9.40 -14.03 -8.50
CA SER A 286 8.55 -12.91 -8.90
C SER A 286 9.14 -11.57 -8.45
N VAL A 287 9.65 -11.50 -7.22
CA VAL A 287 10.30 -10.30 -6.67
C VAL A 287 11.59 -9.99 -7.41
N VAL A 288 12.45 -10.97 -7.63
CA VAL A 288 13.73 -10.80 -8.35
C VAL A 288 13.50 -10.30 -9.79
N LYS A 289 12.57 -10.93 -10.53
CA LYS A 289 12.20 -10.48 -11.89
C LYS A 289 11.76 -9.02 -11.92
N THR A 290 10.90 -8.63 -10.99
CA THR A 290 10.37 -7.26 -10.94
C THR A 290 11.45 -6.25 -10.57
N ILE A 291 12.29 -6.53 -9.58
CA ILE A 291 13.43 -5.67 -9.25
C ILE A 291 14.38 -5.55 -10.45
N GLY A 292 14.69 -6.67 -11.12
CA GLY A 292 15.57 -6.69 -12.28
C GLY A 292 15.04 -5.86 -13.45
N SER A 293 13.73 -5.96 -13.75
CA SER A 293 13.11 -5.12 -14.80
C SER A 293 13.21 -3.63 -14.46
N TYR A 294 13.01 -3.26 -13.19
CA TYR A 294 13.09 -1.86 -12.76
C TYR A 294 14.53 -1.33 -12.70
N ILE A 295 15.51 -2.17 -12.39
CA ILE A 295 16.93 -1.80 -12.53
C ILE A 295 17.26 -1.45 -13.99
N SER A 296 16.76 -2.25 -14.94
CA SER A 296 16.94 -1.98 -16.36
C SER A 296 16.22 -0.70 -16.79
N LEU A 297 14.97 -0.51 -16.37
CA LEU A 297 14.18 0.68 -16.68
C LEU A 297 14.83 1.97 -16.14
N LEU A 298 15.41 1.91 -14.94
CA LEU A 298 16.14 3.03 -14.33
C LEU A 298 17.56 3.20 -14.86
N ASN A 299 18.07 2.27 -15.69
CA ASN A 299 19.47 2.19 -16.04
C ASN A 299 20.38 2.17 -14.79
N GLY A 300 20.16 1.19 -13.92
CA GLY A 300 20.84 1.02 -12.63
C GLY A 300 19.95 1.33 -11.42
N ALA A 301 20.52 1.24 -10.23
CA ALA A 301 19.87 1.61 -8.98
C ALA A 301 20.85 2.22 -7.99
N ASP A 302 20.44 3.29 -7.29
CA ASP A 302 21.19 3.86 -6.17
C ASP A 302 20.78 3.21 -4.85
N ALA A 303 19.51 2.84 -4.73
CA ALA A 303 18.98 2.19 -3.54
C ALA A 303 17.88 1.15 -3.85
N ILE A 304 17.87 0.05 -3.09
CA ILE A 304 16.79 -0.92 -2.99
C ILE A 304 16.29 -0.90 -1.55
N VAL A 305 14.99 -0.71 -1.34
CA VAL A 305 14.41 -0.52 -0.02
C VAL A 305 13.32 -1.52 0.24
N PHE A 306 13.46 -2.30 1.32
CA PHE A 306 12.48 -3.29 1.78
C PHE A 306 11.61 -2.69 2.88
N THR A 307 10.30 -2.90 2.78
CA THR A 307 9.31 -2.46 3.77
C THR A 307 8.13 -3.43 3.86
N ALA A 308 7.25 -3.21 4.79
CA ALA A 308 6.12 -4.06 5.15
C ALA A 308 6.51 -5.42 5.74
N GLY A 309 5.48 -6.22 6.10
CA GLY A 309 5.66 -7.38 6.98
C GLY A 309 6.73 -8.39 6.56
N ILE A 310 6.78 -8.77 5.28
CA ILE A 310 7.79 -9.70 4.75
C ILE A 310 9.11 -8.96 4.53
N GLY A 311 9.05 -7.77 3.92
CA GLY A 311 10.23 -6.96 3.61
C GLY A 311 11.04 -6.60 4.85
N GLU A 312 10.37 -6.22 5.95
CA GLU A 312 10.99 -5.90 7.24
C GLU A 312 11.31 -7.16 8.06
N GLY A 313 10.43 -8.17 7.98
CA GLY A 313 10.44 -9.33 8.86
C GLY A 313 11.49 -10.39 8.50
N SER A 314 11.77 -10.64 7.22
CA SER A 314 12.55 -11.78 6.77
C SER A 314 13.94 -11.39 6.26
N ALA A 315 14.94 -11.48 7.14
CA ALA A 315 16.35 -11.26 6.77
C ALA A 315 16.82 -12.26 5.71
N LYS A 316 16.41 -13.53 5.85
CA LYS A 316 16.74 -14.60 4.90
C LYS A 316 16.20 -14.30 3.50
N PHE A 317 14.94 -13.87 3.39
CA PHE A 317 14.33 -13.54 2.11
C PHE A 317 15.05 -12.38 1.42
N ARG A 318 15.37 -11.30 2.18
CA ARG A 318 16.15 -10.19 1.63
C ARG A 318 17.53 -10.63 1.13
N GLU A 319 18.21 -11.51 1.87
CA GLU A 319 19.50 -12.08 1.46
C GLU A 319 19.37 -12.86 0.16
N ASP A 320 18.35 -13.72 0.03
CA ASP A 320 18.15 -14.53 -1.16
C ASP A 320 17.78 -13.67 -2.38
N VAL A 321 16.95 -12.64 -2.21
CA VAL A 321 16.66 -11.67 -3.28
C VAL A 321 17.94 -10.94 -3.71
N LEU A 322 18.74 -10.46 -2.76
CA LEU A 322 19.89 -9.59 -3.07
C LEU A 322 21.06 -10.34 -3.70
N LYS A 323 21.19 -11.65 -3.50
CA LYS A 323 22.20 -12.50 -4.19
C LYS A 323 22.08 -12.40 -5.71
N HIS A 324 20.87 -12.23 -6.24
CA HIS A 324 20.65 -12.10 -7.67
C HIS A 324 21.17 -10.77 -8.27
N PHE A 325 21.59 -9.83 -7.41
CA PHE A 325 22.06 -8.50 -7.83
C PHE A 325 23.54 -8.23 -7.47
N GLU A 326 24.29 -9.27 -7.08
CA GLU A 326 25.72 -9.15 -6.78
C GLU A 326 26.54 -8.66 -8.00
N TYR A 327 26.10 -9.01 -9.21
CA TYR A 327 26.71 -8.53 -10.47
C TYR A 327 26.63 -7.01 -10.63
N LEU A 328 25.68 -6.33 -9.99
CA LEU A 328 25.57 -4.86 -9.93
C LEU A 328 26.42 -4.26 -8.81
N GLY A 329 27.15 -5.06 -8.08
CA GLY A 329 27.94 -4.63 -6.94
C GLY A 329 27.10 -4.43 -5.67
N VAL A 330 25.90 -5.05 -5.58
CA VAL A 330 25.14 -5.14 -4.34
C VAL A 330 25.90 -6.06 -3.38
N LYS A 331 26.27 -5.55 -2.21
CA LYS A 331 26.93 -6.32 -1.16
C LYS A 331 26.21 -6.09 0.16
N ILE A 332 25.68 -7.14 0.73
CA ILE A 332 24.95 -7.11 2.00
C ILE A 332 25.89 -7.34 3.19
N ASP A 333 25.67 -6.63 4.28
CA ASP A 333 26.24 -6.92 5.59
C ASP A 333 25.23 -7.83 6.33
N LYS A 334 25.56 -9.14 6.42
CA LYS A 334 24.68 -10.13 7.02
C LYS A 334 24.31 -9.79 8.47
N LYS A 335 25.29 -9.34 9.28
CA LYS A 335 25.03 -8.98 10.68
C LYS A 335 24.03 -7.84 10.79
N LYS A 336 24.20 -6.76 10.00
CA LYS A 336 23.25 -5.65 9.95
C LYS A 336 21.86 -6.09 9.46
N ASN A 337 21.81 -6.99 8.45
CA ASN A 337 20.57 -7.52 7.92
C ASN A 337 19.76 -8.29 8.98
N TYR A 338 20.37 -9.20 9.70
CA TYR A 338 19.71 -9.96 10.76
C TYR A 338 19.35 -9.10 11.98
N GLN A 339 20.11 -8.03 12.25
CA GLN A 339 19.80 -7.05 13.29
C GLN A 339 18.76 -6.01 12.86
N LYS A 340 18.23 -6.10 11.65
CA LYS A 340 17.26 -5.15 11.08
C LYS A 340 17.72 -3.69 11.15
N LYS A 341 19.03 -3.45 10.88
CA LYS A 341 19.54 -2.07 10.82
C LYS A 341 18.92 -1.34 9.62
N THR A 342 18.80 -0.04 9.73
CA THR A 342 18.25 0.82 8.67
C THR A 342 18.99 0.65 7.33
N ILE A 343 20.32 0.62 7.34
CA ILE A 343 21.15 0.36 6.15
C ILE A 343 21.82 -1.00 6.37
N ILE A 344 21.49 -1.96 5.51
CA ILE A 344 21.98 -3.34 5.56
C ILE A 344 23.03 -3.68 4.52
N SER A 345 23.28 -2.76 3.55
CA SER A 345 24.40 -2.90 2.62
C SER A 345 25.74 -2.66 3.32
N SER A 346 26.79 -3.37 2.88
CA SER A 346 28.16 -3.11 3.30
C SER A 346 28.66 -1.75 2.79
N ASN A 347 29.77 -1.27 3.34
CA ASN A 347 30.40 -0.02 2.88
C ASN A 347 30.91 -0.11 1.45
N GLN A 348 31.25 -1.31 0.97
CA GLN A 348 31.72 -1.58 -0.40
C GLN A 348 30.59 -1.75 -1.41
N SER A 349 29.32 -1.77 -0.98
CA SER A 349 28.19 -1.93 -1.86
C SER A 349 28.01 -0.69 -2.73
N LYS A 350 27.92 -0.88 -4.04
CA LYS A 350 27.62 0.20 -5.00
C LYS A 350 26.17 0.67 -4.87
N VAL A 351 25.25 -0.23 -4.59
CA VAL A 351 23.83 0.06 -4.37
C VAL A 351 23.56 0.02 -2.87
N LYS A 352 22.91 1.05 -2.33
CA LYS A 352 22.48 1.06 -0.93
C LYS A 352 21.25 0.16 -0.75
N VAL A 353 21.26 -0.66 0.30
CA VAL A 353 20.11 -1.49 0.66
C VAL A 353 19.61 -1.08 2.03
N LEU A 354 18.33 -0.77 2.11
CA LEU A 354 17.68 -0.30 3.32
C LEU A 354 16.52 -1.21 3.73
N VAL A 355 16.26 -1.24 5.04
CA VAL A 355 15.04 -1.81 5.63
C VAL A 355 14.38 -0.70 6.42
N LEU A 356 13.20 -0.27 5.97
CA LEU A 356 12.49 0.86 6.54
C LEU A 356 11.05 0.48 6.87
N PRO A 357 10.57 0.76 8.10
CA PRO A 357 9.17 0.56 8.42
C PRO A 357 8.31 1.59 7.68
N THR A 358 7.24 1.11 7.03
CA THR A 358 6.25 2.01 6.44
C THR A 358 5.38 2.65 7.52
N ASN A 359 4.98 3.89 7.29
CA ASN A 359 4.02 4.60 8.15
C ASN A 359 3.02 5.38 7.29
N GLU A 360 1.99 4.69 6.82
CA GLU A 360 0.95 5.26 5.96
C GLU A 360 0.15 6.35 6.67
N THR A 361 -0.12 6.21 7.98
CA THR A 361 -0.87 7.21 8.74
C THR A 361 -0.08 8.52 8.88
N LEU A 362 1.23 8.43 9.10
CA LEU A 362 2.09 9.61 9.12
C LEU A 362 2.18 10.27 7.75
N MET A 363 2.21 9.49 6.67
CA MET A 363 2.22 10.03 5.31
C MET A 363 0.92 10.79 5.02
N ILE A 364 -0.24 10.20 5.34
CA ILE A 364 -1.55 10.86 5.19
C ILE A 364 -1.58 12.16 5.99
N TYR A 365 -1.10 12.14 7.24
CA TYR A 365 -0.99 13.34 8.06
C TYR A 365 -0.14 14.42 7.37
N GLN A 366 1.02 14.07 6.84
CA GLN A 366 1.93 15.00 6.16
C GLN A 366 1.28 15.63 4.92
N GLU A 367 0.60 14.83 4.09
CA GLU A 367 -0.12 15.30 2.90
C GLU A 367 -1.23 16.31 3.27
N ILE A 368 -1.98 16.03 4.33
CA ILE A 368 -3.02 16.95 4.81
C ILE A 368 -2.40 18.23 5.34
N LYS A 369 -1.31 18.11 6.13
CA LYS A 369 -0.61 19.28 6.69
C LYS A 369 -0.07 20.20 5.60
N GLU A 370 0.45 19.64 4.50
CA GLU A 370 0.89 20.42 3.33
C GLU A 370 -0.30 21.17 2.67
N LYS A 371 -1.50 20.58 2.66
CA LYS A 371 -2.71 21.21 2.13
C LYS A 371 -3.28 22.33 3.02
N ILE A 372 -3.15 22.18 4.35
CA ILE A 372 -3.67 23.15 5.30
C ILE A 372 -2.79 24.41 5.34
N LYS A 373 -1.50 24.29 5.02
CA LYS A 373 -0.56 25.42 5.01
C LYS A 373 -0.67 26.32 3.78
N LYS A 374 -1.28 25.82 2.70
CA LYS A 374 -1.58 26.56 1.47
C LYS A 374 -2.94 27.23 1.55
#